data_a06555086685c8392fc1738b9f52d2c3
#
_entry.id   a06555086685c8392fc1738b9f52d2c3
#
_cell.length_a   1.000
_cell.length_b   1.000
_cell.length_c   1.000
_cell.angle_alpha   90.00
_cell.angle_beta   90.00
_cell.angle_gamma   90.00
#
_symmetry.space_group_name_H-M   'P 1'
#
loop_
_entity.id
_entity.type
_entity.pdbx_description
1 polymer ?
#
loop_
_entity_poly.entity_id
_entity_poly.type
_entity_poly.pdbx_seq_one_letter_code
_entity_poly.pdbx_strand_id
1 'polypeptide(L)'
;MGPTIPPESFIDLLLDALCVVDRDGYVRYVSAASERVFGYLPEEMIGRRILDFVHPEDLEKTRQAVKEILRGELKPYFENRYIRKDGSTAHIMWSARWSEKEQIRVAVARDVTQRKRAEAMQAAMYAISDAANSSDSLPAMFRRIHQVVEGLM
;
A
#
# COMPACT_ATOMS: atom_id res chain seq x y z
N MET A 1 -30.70 -23.02 11.04
CA MET A 1 -30.02 -21.99 10.21
C MET A 1 -29.28 -21.00 11.09
N GLY A 2 -28.05 -20.68 10.77
CA GLY A 2 -27.30 -19.66 11.48
C GLY A 2 -27.83 -18.26 11.19
N PRO A 3 -27.32 -17.23 11.92
CA PRO A 3 -27.71 -15.85 11.66
C PRO A 3 -27.33 -15.42 10.26
N THR A 4 -28.23 -14.69 9.60
CA THR A 4 -27.98 -14.11 8.29
C THR A 4 -27.33 -12.76 8.49
N ILE A 5 -26.11 -12.59 7.98
CA ILE A 5 -25.38 -11.32 8.03
C ILE A 5 -25.42 -10.71 6.63
N PRO A 6 -25.82 -9.43 6.49
CA PRO A 6 -25.80 -8.76 5.19
C PRO A 6 -24.39 -8.74 4.59
N PRO A 7 -24.23 -8.86 3.25
CA PRO A 7 -22.91 -8.85 2.61
C PRO A 7 -22.07 -7.63 2.96
N GLU A 8 -22.68 -6.46 3.09
CA GLU A 8 -22.00 -5.22 3.46
C GLU A 8 -21.34 -5.31 4.85
N SER A 9 -21.98 -6.05 5.78
CA SER A 9 -21.43 -6.23 7.13
C SER A 9 -20.17 -7.09 7.11
N PHE A 10 -20.10 -8.08 6.23
CA PHE A 10 -18.88 -8.88 6.07
C PHE A 10 -17.73 -8.00 5.55
N ILE A 11 -18.02 -7.17 4.57
CA ILE A 11 -17.00 -6.29 3.98
C ILE A 11 -16.45 -5.34 5.04
N ASP A 12 -17.31 -4.75 5.86
CA ASP A 12 -16.90 -3.80 6.89
C ASP A 12 -16.14 -4.45 8.05
N LEU A 13 -16.22 -5.78 8.18
CA LEU A 13 -15.42 -6.52 9.16
C LEU A 13 -14.00 -6.81 8.67
N LEU A 14 -13.73 -6.65 7.39
CA LEU A 14 -12.40 -6.90 6.83
C LEU A 14 -11.43 -5.81 7.26
N LEU A 15 -10.23 -6.22 7.62
CA LEU A 15 -9.14 -5.29 7.95
C LEU A 15 -8.56 -4.64 6.70
N ASP A 16 -8.58 -5.37 5.58
CA ASP A 16 -8.15 -4.86 4.29
C ASP A 16 -9.26 -4.02 3.68
N ALA A 17 -8.89 -3.02 2.87
CA ALA A 17 -9.86 -2.17 2.20
C ALA A 17 -10.26 -2.78 0.86
N LEU A 18 -11.56 -2.90 0.63
CA LEU A 18 -12.11 -3.26 -0.68
C LEU A 18 -12.37 -1.97 -1.44
N CYS A 19 -11.80 -1.86 -2.64
CA CYS A 19 -11.96 -0.69 -3.49
C CYS A 19 -12.57 -1.08 -4.83
N VAL A 20 -13.49 -0.27 -5.31
CA VAL A 20 -14.07 -0.40 -6.65
C VAL A 20 -13.80 0.91 -7.39
N VAL A 21 -13.13 0.81 -8.53
CA VAL A 21 -12.70 1.97 -9.32
C VAL A 21 -13.18 1.78 -10.74
N ASP A 22 -13.69 2.85 -11.36
CA ASP A 22 -14.15 2.79 -12.74
C ASP A 22 -12.99 2.87 -13.75
N ARG A 23 -13.32 2.79 -15.04
CA ARG A 23 -12.33 2.82 -16.11
C ARG A 23 -11.48 4.10 -16.10
N ASP A 24 -12.07 5.21 -15.66
CA ASP A 24 -11.42 6.52 -15.64
C ASP A 24 -10.60 6.75 -14.36
N GLY A 25 -10.61 5.80 -13.44
CA GLY A 25 -9.83 5.87 -12.21
C GLY A 25 -10.54 6.53 -11.03
N TYR A 26 -11.85 6.76 -11.13
CA TYR A 26 -12.62 7.32 -10.03
C TYR A 26 -13.07 6.23 -9.07
N VAL A 27 -12.93 6.49 -7.79
CA VAL A 27 -13.37 5.60 -6.72
C VAL A 27 -14.90 5.59 -6.69
N ARG A 28 -15.49 4.43 -6.92
CA ARG A 28 -16.95 4.25 -6.87
C ARG A 28 -17.39 3.72 -5.52
N TYR A 29 -16.54 2.93 -4.89
CA TYR A 29 -16.80 2.37 -3.58
C TYR A 29 -15.48 2.08 -2.89
N VAL A 30 -15.45 2.27 -1.59
CA VAL A 30 -14.38 1.78 -0.72
C VAL A 30 -15.00 1.38 0.62
N SER A 31 -14.53 0.29 1.20
CA SER A 31 -15.05 -0.21 2.46
C SER A 31 -14.62 0.66 3.66
N ALA A 32 -15.24 0.42 4.81
CA ALA A 32 -14.95 1.16 6.02
C ALA A 32 -13.47 1.12 6.44
N ALA A 33 -12.75 0.08 6.04
CA ALA A 33 -11.31 -0.03 6.32
C ALA A 33 -10.47 1.06 5.66
N SER A 34 -11.02 1.88 4.77
CA SER A 34 -10.31 2.99 4.13
C SER A 34 -9.69 3.95 5.14
N GLU A 35 -10.38 4.23 6.23
CA GLU A 35 -9.87 5.11 7.29
C GLU A 35 -8.59 4.55 7.91
N ARG A 36 -8.59 3.26 8.18
CA ARG A 36 -7.44 2.57 8.75
C ARG A 36 -6.28 2.43 7.75
N VAL A 37 -6.59 2.08 6.50
CA VAL A 37 -5.57 1.79 5.48
C VAL A 37 -5.01 3.08 4.86
N PHE A 38 -5.90 4.01 4.49
CA PHE A 38 -5.53 5.23 3.76
C PHE A 38 -5.62 6.50 4.60
N GLY A 39 -6.20 6.41 5.80
CA GLY A 39 -6.41 7.58 6.65
C GLY A 39 -7.57 8.46 6.22
N TYR A 40 -8.38 8.03 5.25
CA TYR A 40 -9.54 8.75 4.76
C TYR A 40 -10.80 7.94 5.00
N LEU A 41 -11.89 8.63 5.35
CA LEU A 41 -13.21 8.01 5.41
C LEU A 41 -13.69 7.63 4.00
N PRO A 42 -14.58 6.64 3.85
CA PRO A 42 -15.10 6.28 2.52
C PRO A 42 -15.65 7.46 1.73
N GLU A 43 -16.44 8.33 2.37
CA GLU A 43 -17.03 9.51 1.73
C GLU A 43 -15.99 10.54 1.29
N GLU A 44 -14.78 10.50 1.84
CA GLU A 44 -13.69 11.37 1.43
C GLU A 44 -12.97 10.84 0.18
N MET A 45 -13.11 9.55 -0.11
CA MET A 45 -12.46 8.92 -1.26
C MET A 45 -13.40 8.71 -2.44
N ILE A 46 -14.66 8.38 -2.18
CA ILE A 46 -15.64 8.10 -3.24
C ILE A 46 -15.84 9.36 -4.10
N GLY A 47 -15.76 9.18 -5.41
CA GLY A 47 -15.90 10.28 -6.38
C GLY A 47 -14.58 10.96 -6.72
N ARG A 48 -13.48 10.62 -6.04
CA ARG A 48 -12.16 11.16 -6.34
C ARG A 48 -11.34 10.15 -7.15
N ARG A 49 -10.32 10.63 -7.82
CA ARG A 49 -9.40 9.75 -8.55
C ARG A 49 -8.50 9.03 -7.55
N ILE A 50 -8.39 7.70 -7.69
CA ILE A 50 -7.53 6.92 -6.80
C ILE A 50 -6.06 7.35 -6.89
N LEU A 51 -5.60 7.79 -8.05
CA LEU A 51 -4.21 8.22 -8.23
C LEU A 51 -3.87 9.49 -7.45
N ASP A 52 -4.89 10.29 -7.05
CA ASP A 52 -4.66 11.48 -6.23
C ASP A 52 -4.11 11.14 -4.84
N PHE A 53 -4.28 9.91 -4.39
CA PHE A 53 -3.82 9.45 -3.08
C PHE A 53 -2.44 8.76 -3.15
N VAL A 54 -1.95 8.46 -4.35
CA VAL A 54 -0.70 7.73 -4.55
C VAL A 54 0.48 8.66 -4.31
N HIS A 55 1.52 8.15 -3.65
CA HIS A 55 2.78 8.87 -3.49
C HIS A 55 3.32 9.29 -4.86
N PRO A 56 3.77 10.56 -5.02
CA PRO A 56 4.21 11.06 -6.33
C PRO A 56 5.29 10.20 -7.01
N GLU A 57 6.21 9.63 -6.25
CA GLU A 57 7.28 8.78 -6.80
C GLU A 57 6.75 7.44 -7.33
N ASP A 58 5.55 7.04 -6.95
CA ASP A 58 4.95 5.77 -7.35
C ASP A 58 3.87 5.94 -8.43
N LEU A 59 3.61 7.17 -8.87
CA LEU A 59 2.55 7.44 -9.85
C LEU A 59 2.79 6.71 -11.17
N GLU A 60 4.00 6.76 -11.72
CA GLU A 60 4.27 6.17 -13.03
C GLU A 60 4.14 4.65 -13.01
N LYS A 61 4.73 3.99 -12.01
CA LYS A 61 4.59 2.54 -11.90
C LYS A 61 3.14 2.11 -11.65
N THR A 62 2.36 2.95 -10.94
CA THR A 62 0.95 2.68 -10.70
C THR A 62 0.13 2.83 -11.98
N ARG A 63 0.38 3.87 -12.77
CA ARG A 63 -0.27 4.04 -14.08
C ARG A 63 0.00 2.85 -14.99
N GLN A 64 1.24 2.36 -15.00
CA GLN A 64 1.60 1.20 -15.81
C GLN A 64 0.87 -0.06 -15.35
N ALA A 65 0.79 -0.28 -14.04
CA ALA A 65 0.03 -1.40 -13.48
C ALA A 65 -1.46 -1.33 -13.85
N VAL A 66 -2.05 -0.14 -13.77
CA VAL A 66 -3.45 0.08 -14.16
C VAL A 66 -3.69 -0.27 -15.61
N LYS A 67 -2.79 0.14 -16.52
CA LYS A 67 -2.89 -0.20 -17.95
C LYS A 67 -2.88 -1.70 -18.16
N GLU A 68 -2.02 -2.42 -17.46
CA GLU A 68 -1.93 -3.88 -17.56
C GLU A 68 -3.20 -4.55 -17.03
N ILE A 69 -3.75 -4.07 -15.92
CA ILE A 69 -5.00 -4.58 -15.35
C ILE A 69 -6.17 -4.36 -16.31
N LEU A 70 -6.24 -3.19 -16.95
CA LEU A 70 -7.31 -2.89 -17.93
C LEU A 70 -7.21 -3.76 -19.18
N ARG A 71 -6.05 -4.32 -19.48
CA ARG A 71 -5.88 -5.31 -20.57
C ARG A 71 -6.27 -6.73 -20.15
N GLY A 72 -6.67 -6.92 -18.90
CA GLY A 72 -7.07 -8.22 -18.38
C GLY A 72 -5.95 -8.97 -17.64
N GLU A 73 -4.78 -8.38 -17.46
CA GLU A 73 -3.70 -9.00 -16.70
C GLU A 73 -4.06 -9.00 -15.21
N LEU A 74 -3.73 -10.08 -14.52
CA LEU A 74 -3.91 -10.20 -13.07
C LEU A 74 -2.71 -9.59 -12.36
N LYS A 75 -2.96 -8.78 -11.34
CA LYS A 75 -1.92 -8.18 -10.50
C LYS A 75 -2.19 -8.56 -9.04
N PRO A 76 -1.79 -9.78 -8.62
CA PRO A 76 -2.11 -10.25 -7.26
C PRO A 76 -1.23 -9.64 -6.15
N TYR A 77 -0.06 -9.09 -6.49
CA TYR A 77 0.90 -8.64 -5.48
C TYR A 77 1.56 -7.33 -5.85
N PHE A 78 0.79 -6.39 -6.38
CA PHE A 78 1.34 -5.08 -6.74
C PHE A 78 1.48 -4.22 -5.48
N GLU A 79 2.68 -3.67 -5.24
CA GLU A 79 2.93 -2.77 -4.12
C GLU A 79 3.17 -1.36 -4.60
N ASN A 80 2.56 -0.39 -3.89
CA ASN A 80 2.85 1.03 -4.07
C ASN A 80 2.66 1.76 -2.75
N ARG A 81 3.03 3.05 -2.75
CA ARG A 81 2.89 3.91 -1.57
C ARG A 81 1.74 4.88 -1.77
N TYR A 82 1.04 5.15 -0.70
CA TYR A 82 -0.02 6.15 -0.61
C TYR A 82 0.33 7.18 0.44
N ILE A 83 -0.16 8.40 0.28
CA ILE A 83 -0.05 9.44 1.29
C ILE A 83 -1.36 9.46 2.06
N ARG A 84 -1.31 9.18 3.37
CA ARG A 84 -2.48 9.23 4.23
C ARG A 84 -2.89 10.68 4.47
N LYS A 85 -4.09 10.87 4.98
CA LYS A 85 -4.63 12.20 5.28
C LYS A 85 -3.74 12.99 6.23
N ASP A 86 -3.08 12.31 7.17
CA ASP A 86 -2.16 12.93 8.12
C ASP A 86 -0.76 13.21 7.55
N GLY A 87 -0.54 12.90 6.28
CA GLY A 87 0.73 13.08 5.60
C GLY A 87 1.69 11.92 5.72
N SER A 88 1.38 10.91 6.52
CA SER A 88 2.22 9.72 6.63
C SER A 88 2.15 8.85 5.39
N THR A 89 3.19 8.04 5.16
CA THR A 89 3.26 7.14 4.02
C THR A 89 2.74 5.76 4.40
N ALA A 90 1.81 5.26 3.61
CA ALA A 90 1.32 3.89 3.71
C ALA A 90 1.90 3.04 2.59
N HIS A 91 2.49 1.91 2.95
CA HIS A 91 2.89 0.89 1.97
C HIS A 91 1.73 -0.07 1.78
N ILE A 92 1.21 -0.14 0.56
CA ILE A 92 0.00 -0.91 0.26
C ILE A 92 0.34 -2.02 -0.72
N MET A 93 -0.11 -3.23 -0.39
CA MET A 93 -0.10 -4.34 -1.32
C MET A 93 -1.49 -4.52 -1.90
N TRP A 94 -1.57 -4.51 -3.22
CA TRP A 94 -2.81 -4.61 -3.96
C TRP A 94 -2.97 -5.97 -4.62
N SER A 95 -4.21 -6.45 -4.60
CA SER A 95 -4.68 -7.52 -5.46
C SER A 95 -5.86 -6.96 -6.25
N ALA A 96 -5.71 -6.86 -7.57
CA ALA A 96 -6.68 -6.15 -8.40
C ALA A 96 -7.04 -6.93 -9.65
N ARG A 97 -8.31 -6.80 -10.06
CA ARG A 97 -8.86 -7.44 -11.25
C ARG A 97 -9.84 -6.51 -11.94
N TRP A 98 -9.75 -6.45 -13.26
CA TRP A 98 -10.72 -5.75 -14.09
C TRP A 98 -11.90 -6.65 -14.46
N SER A 99 -13.11 -6.11 -14.36
CA SER A 99 -14.34 -6.76 -14.83
C SER A 99 -14.82 -6.06 -16.08
N GLU A 100 -14.68 -6.73 -17.23
CA GLU A 100 -15.16 -6.19 -18.50
C GLU A 100 -16.69 -6.10 -18.51
N LYS A 101 -17.35 -7.05 -17.90
CA LYS A 101 -18.81 -7.07 -17.79
C LYS A 101 -19.33 -5.87 -17.00
N GLU A 102 -18.74 -5.60 -15.86
CA GLU A 102 -19.23 -4.55 -14.96
C GLU A 102 -18.53 -3.20 -15.21
N GLN A 103 -17.48 -3.15 -16.04
CA GLN A 103 -16.69 -1.97 -16.33
C GLN A 103 -16.11 -1.33 -15.08
N ILE A 104 -15.63 -2.18 -14.16
CA ILE A 104 -14.99 -1.76 -12.91
C ILE A 104 -13.75 -2.58 -12.63
N ARG A 105 -12.85 -1.98 -11.87
CA ARG A 105 -11.71 -2.66 -11.25
C ARG A 105 -12.04 -2.90 -9.79
N VAL A 106 -12.01 -4.17 -9.38
CA VAL A 106 -12.16 -4.55 -7.98
C VAL A 106 -10.78 -4.84 -7.42
N ALA A 107 -10.47 -4.25 -6.30
CA ALA A 107 -9.14 -4.35 -5.71
C ALA A 107 -9.22 -4.46 -4.20
N VAL A 108 -8.32 -5.27 -3.63
CA VAL A 108 -8.14 -5.37 -2.18
C VAL A 108 -6.82 -4.73 -1.82
N ALA A 109 -6.86 -3.80 -0.88
CA ALA A 109 -5.69 -3.06 -0.40
C ALA A 109 -5.32 -3.56 1.00
N ARG A 110 -4.09 -4.05 1.13
CA ARG A 110 -3.54 -4.46 2.42
C ARG A 110 -2.45 -3.50 2.83
N ASP A 111 -2.56 -2.94 4.03
CA ASP A 111 -1.50 -2.11 4.60
C ASP A 111 -0.37 -3.01 5.10
N VAL A 112 0.78 -2.91 4.45
CA VAL A 112 1.98 -3.67 4.80
C VAL A 112 3.07 -2.77 5.38
N THR A 113 2.70 -1.59 5.87
CA THR A 113 3.65 -0.59 6.37
C THR A 113 4.49 -1.15 7.52
N GLN A 114 3.86 -1.80 8.49
CA GLN A 114 4.59 -2.38 9.63
C GLN A 114 5.54 -3.49 9.19
N ARG A 115 5.11 -4.34 8.27
CA ARG A 115 5.98 -5.40 7.72
C ARG A 115 7.20 -4.78 7.04
N LYS A 116 7.00 -3.74 6.22
CA LYS A 116 8.10 -3.05 5.54
C LYS A 116 9.05 -2.39 6.52
N ARG A 117 8.52 -1.78 7.59
CA ARG A 117 9.34 -1.17 8.64
C ARG A 117 10.14 -2.23 9.40
N ALA A 118 9.52 -3.37 9.72
CA ALA A 118 10.20 -4.45 10.41
C ALA A 118 11.32 -5.04 9.55
N GLU A 119 11.07 -5.25 8.26
CA GLU A 119 12.09 -5.71 7.31
C GLU A 119 13.25 -4.73 7.21
N ALA A 120 12.95 -3.43 7.11
CA ALA A 120 13.97 -2.38 7.04
C ALA A 120 14.79 -2.33 8.33
N MET A 121 14.14 -2.44 9.49
CA MET A 121 14.82 -2.46 10.78
C MET A 121 15.74 -3.67 10.91
N GLN A 122 15.27 -4.85 10.52
CA GLN A 122 16.07 -6.06 10.54
C GLN A 122 17.27 -5.96 9.62
N ALA A 123 17.10 -5.43 8.41
CA ALA A 123 18.18 -5.20 7.46
C ALA A 123 19.21 -4.20 8.03
N ALA A 124 18.72 -3.12 8.68
CA ALA A 124 19.57 -2.13 9.32
C ALA A 124 20.38 -2.73 10.45
N MET A 125 19.77 -3.53 11.30
CA MET A 125 20.47 -4.21 12.40
C MET A 125 21.52 -5.16 11.89
N TYR A 126 21.22 -5.90 10.81
CA TYR A 126 22.19 -6.80 10.18
C TYR A 126 23.36 -6.01 9.60
N ALA A 127 23.11 -4.90 8.91
CA ALA A 127 24.15 -4.06 8.34
C ALA A 127 25.05 -3.42 9.43
N ILE A 128 24.45 -3.00 10.55
CA ILE A 128 25.21 -2.46 11.69
C ILE A 128 26.11 -3.54 12.28
N SER A 129 25.57 -4.74 12.49
CA SER A 129 26.33 -5.88 13.01
C SER A 129 27.50 -6.24 12.08
N ASP A 130 27.26 -6.28 10.77
CA ASP A 130 28.29 -6.55 9.77
C ASP A 130 29.38 -5.49 9.78
N ALA A 131 28.98 -4.21 9.86
CA ALA A 131 29.92 -3.11 9.95
C ALA A 131 30.80 -3.19 11.22
N ALA A 132 30.20 -3.59 12.35
CA ALA A 132 30.94 -3.75 13.59
C ALA A 132 31.96 -4.90 13.52
N ASN A 133 31.62 -5.98 12.80
CA ASN A 133 32.48 -7.15 12.66
C ASN A 133 33.58 -6.97 11.61
N SER A 134 33.36 -6.16 10.58
CA SER A 134 34.27 -5.99 9.45
C SER A 134 35.02 -4.65 9.46
N SER A 135 34.78 -3.79 10.43
CA SER A 135 35.35 -2.47 10.49
C SER A 135 36.81 -2.48 10.92
N ASP A 136 37.67 -1.83 10.13
CA ASP A 136 39.09 -1.66 10.46
C ASP A 136 39.34 -0.43 11.34
N SER A 137 38.34 0.46 11.49
CA SER A 137 38.47 1.67 12.31
C SER A 137 37.11 2.14 12.81
N LEU A 138 37.13 2.79 14.00
CA LEU A 138 35.92 3.38 14.57
C LEU A 138 35.27 4.44 13.67
N PRO A 139 36.02 5.39 13.03
CA PRO A 139 35.40 6.36 12.14
C PRO A 139 34.68 5.74 10.95
N ALA A 140 35.24 4.69 10.37
CA ALA A 140 34.60 3.96 9.26
C ALA A 140 33.33 3.27 9.72
N MET A 141 33.36 2.66 10.90
CA MET A 141 32.20 2.00 11.49
C MET A 141 31.07 3.01 11.77
N PHE A 142 31.37 4.14 12.38
CA PHE A 142 30.38 5.19 12.65
C PHE A 142 29.74 5.73 11.36
N ARG A 143 30.53 5.92 10.31
CA ARG A 143 29.99 6.37 9.02
C ARG A 143 29.00 5.36 8.42
N ARG A 144 29.32 4.08 8.48
CA ARG A 144 28.42 3.02 7.99
C ARG A 144 27.13 2.96 8.78
N ILE A 145 27.21 3.04 10.11
CA ILE A 145 26.05 3.03 10.99
C ILE A 145 25.17 4.25 10.69
N HIS A 146 25.78 5.43 10.54
CA HIS A 146 25.05 6.66 10.23
C HIS A 146 24.30 6.56 8.91
N GLN A 147 24.93 6.03 7.86
CA GLN A 147 24.28 5.81 6.57
C GLN A 147 23.09 4.86 6.66
N VAL A 148 23.22 3.81 7.44
CA VAL A 148 22.14 2.84 7.63
C VAL A 148 20.97 3.49 8.37
N VAL A 149 21.24 4.26 9.42
CA VAL A 149 20.20 4.95 10.19
C VAL A 149 19.50 6.00 9.33
N GLU A 150 20.24 6.76 8.52
CA GLU A 150 19.62 7.72 7.59
C GLU A 150 18.68 7.06 6.61
N GLY A 151 19.00 5.86 6.14
CA GLY A 151 18.15 5.10 5.23
C GLY A 151 16.83 4.65 5.84
N LEU A 152 16.68 4.72 7.18
CA LEU A 152 15.45 4.36 7.87
C LEU A 152 14.47 5.51 8.05
N MET A 153 14.93 6.74 7.83
CA MET A 153 14.11 7.94 8.03
C MET A 153 13.46 8.43 6.75
#